data_5acbaee5945f75f13a9f5960c9b98ae6
#
_entry.id   5acbaee5945f75f13a9f5960c9b98ae6
#
_cell.length_a   1.000
_cell.length_b   1.000
_cell.length_c   1.000
_cell.angle_alpha   90.00
_cell.angle_beta   90.00
_cell.angle_gamma   90.00
#
_symmetry.space_group_name_H-M   'P 1'
#
loop_
_entity.id
_entity.type
_entity.pdbx_description
1 polymer ?
#
loop_
_entity_poly.entity_id
_entity_poly.type
_entity_poly.pdbx_seq_one_letter_code
_entity_poly.pdbx_strand_id
1 'polypeptide(L)'
;RKRPDLPILAVERSNRNDVRVFNMGVDYRGETGNPFWEEMGRKHPKQLVIIPFSSNKETVHFYWNSVGANCITGVYEPFGYTMCETLDRRVPAIVQDIDGPKEICELVMDSVFEYHVDKDFEQDIENFKEAVVRFWDTHPDDRASMANHARTALDGFRPEVIKEEWKKVFSNSEIRAKGQYSLSEIEKRKKQAQQDKGEQLY
;
A
#
# COMPACT_ATOMS: atom_id res chain seq x y z
N ARG A 1 1.84 -6.82 10.96
CA ARG A 1 2.41 -6.44 9.65
C ARG A 1 1.45 -5.56 8.86
N LYS A 2 0.26 -6.00 8.53
CA LYS A 2 -0.84 -5.14 8.05
C LYS A 2 -1.62 -4.66 9.27
N ARG A 3 -2.09 -3.42 9.23
CA ARG A 3 -2.84 -2.80 10.32
C ARG A 3 -4.28 -2.49 9.87
N PRO A 4 -5.10 -3.53 9.56
CA PRO A 4 -6.48 -3.34 9.13
C PRO A 4 -7.39 -2.81 10.26
N ASP A 5 -6.91 -2.82 11.49
CA ASP A 5 -7.54 -2.28 12.69
C ASP A 5 -7.54 -0.75 12.75
N LEU A 6 -6.51 -0.08 12.20
CA LEU A 6 -6.37 1.38 12.29
C LEU A 6 -7.60 2.17 11.83
N PRO A 7 -8.24 1.88 10.68
CA PRO A 7 -9.38 2.67 10.23
C PRO A 7 -10.55 2.67 11.21
N ILE A 8 -10.90 1.52 11.80
CA ILE A 8 -12.02 1.47 12.75
C ILE A 8 -11.67 2.11 14.09
N LEU A 9 -10.43 1.94 14.56
CA LEU A 9 -9.97 2.57 15.80
C LEU A 9 -9.91 4.10 15.67
N ALA A 10 -9.47 4.61 14.52
CA ALA A 10 -9.47 6.05 14.25
C ALA A 10 -10.89 6.63 14.19
N VAL A 11 -11.83 5.92 13.54
CA VAL A 11 -13.24 6.32 13.52
C VAL A 11 -13.83 6.35 14.93
N GLU A 12 -13.55 5.36 15.75
CA GLU A 12 -13.97 5.33 17.15
C GLU A 12 -13.48 6.57 17.90
N ARG A 13 -12.20 6.93 17.78
CA ARG A 13 -11.59 8.08 18.46
C ARG A 13 -12.01 9.43 17.89
N SER A 14 -12.43 9.48 16.64
CA SER A 14 -12.90 10.72 16.02
C SER A 14 -14.33 11.10 16.41
N ASN A 15 -15.06 10.24 17.11
CA ASN A 15 -16.49 10.37 17.43
C ASN A 15 -17.39 10.61 16.21
N ARG A 16 -16.94 10.14 15.02
CA ARG A 16 -17.68 10.29 13.74
C ARG A 16 -18.64 9.13 13.56
N ASN A 17 -19.93 9.39 13.72
CA ASN A 17 -21.00 8.39 13.56
C ASN A 17 -21.50 8.25 12.10
N ASP A 18 -21.09 9.15 11.22
CA ASP A 18 -21.47 9.25 9.82
C ASP A 18 -20.50 8.49 8.89
N VAL A 19 -19.44 7.90 9.44
CA VAL A 19 -18.41 7.21 8.69
C VAL A 19 -18.61 5.71 8.72
N ARG A 20 -18.35 5.06 7.59
CA ARG A 20 -18.31 3.60 7.48
C ARG A 20 -16.92 3.14 7.05
N VAL A 21 -16.41 2.16 7.76
CA VAL A 21 -15.16 1.45 7.43
C VAL A 21 -15.52 0.13 6.76
N PHE A 22 -15.05 -0.04 5.54
CA PHE A 22 -15.15 -1.30 4.80
C PHE A 22 -13.82 -2.03 4.94
N ASN A 23 -13.82 -3.17 5.60
CA ASN A 23 -12.63 -4.01 5.76
C ASN A 23 -12.79 -5.27 4.92
N MET A 24 -12.04 -5.35 3.82
CA MET A 24 -12.11 -6.46 2.88
C MET A 24 -10.96 -7.46 3.10
N GLY A 25 -11.30 -8.74 3.08
CA GLY A 25 -10.31 -9.81 3.16
C GLY A 25 -9.96 -10.22 4.58
N VAL A 26 -10.62 -9.65 5.59
CA VAL A 26 -10.52 -10.12 6.97
C VAL A 26 -11.53 -11.25 7.16
N ASP A 27 -11.02 -12.47 7.34
CA ASP A 27 -11.86 -13.59 7.71
C ASP A 27 -12.02 -13.62 9.24
N TYR A 28 -13.16 -13.15 9.71
CA TYR A 28 -13.51 -13.21 11.13
C TYR A 28 -14.38 -14.42 11.48
N ARG A 29 -14.86 -15.16 10.46
CA ARG A 29 -15.73 -16.33 10.61
C ARG A 29 -15.01 -17.65 10.41
N GLY A 30 -13.69 -17.63 10.21
CA GLY A 30 -12.89 -18.83 10.10
C GLY A 30 -12.99 -19.69 11.36
N GLU A 31 -12.61 -20.96 11.27
CA GLU A 31 -12.62 -21.91 12.41
C GLU A 31 -11.88 -21.40 13.65
N THR A 32 -11.06 -20.38 13.48
CA THR A 32 -10.29 -19.69 14.52
C THR A 32 -10.71 -18.24 14.73
N GLY A 33 -11.99 -17.88 14.51
CA GLY A 33 -12.52 -16.52 14.51
C GLY A 33 -11.64 -15.48 15.25
N ASN A 34 -11.38 -14.34 14.65
CA ASN A 34 -10.56 -13.33 15.30
C ASN A 34 -11.41 -12.53 16.31
N PRO A 35 -11.24 -12.72 17.64
CA PRO A 35 -12.06 -12.08 18.68
C PRO A 35 -12.13 -10.56 18.54
N PHE A 36 -11.06 -9.93 18.07
CA PHE A 36 -11.01 -8.50 17.84
C PHE A 36 -12.11 -8.05 16.87
N TRP A 37 -12.25 -8.73 15.72
CA TRP A 37 -13.24 -8.34 14.71
C TRP A 37 -14.69 -8.62 15.15
N GLU A 38 -14.90 -9.68 15.93
CA GLU A 38 -16.20 -9.96 16.53
C GLU A 38 -16.60 -8.87 17.53
N GLU A 39 -15.66 -8.44 18.36
CA GLU A 39 -15.87 -7.34 19.31
C GLU A 39 -16.11 -6.02 18.59
N MET A 40 -15.27 -5.66 17.62
CA MET A 40 -15.43 -4.44 16.83
C MET A 40 -16.77 -4.44 16.07
N GLY A 41 -17.19 -5.55 15.49
CA GLY A 41 -18.49 -5.67 14.82
C GLY A 41 -19.67 -5.49 15.77
N ARG A 42 -19.58 -5.98 17.01
CA ARG A 42 -20.60 -5.74 18.05
C ARG A 42 -20.62 -4.30 18.55
N LYS A 43 -19.46 -3.70 18.71
CA LYS A 43 -19.29 -2.34 19.21
C LYS A 43 -19.69 -1.28 18.17
N HIS A 44 -19.41 -1.56 16.90
CA HIS A 44 -19.61 -0.61 15.79
C HIS A 44 -20.49 -1.17 14.65
N PRO A 45 -21.70 -1.69 14.94
CA PRO A 45 -22.51 -2.43 13.96
C PRO A 45 -22.99 -1.59 12.76
N LYS A 46 -22.98 -0.27 12.90
CA LYS A 46 -23.35 0.66 11.83
C LYS A 46 -22.17 1.24 11.06
N GLN A 47 -20.98 1.16 11.64
CA GLN A 47 -19.76 1.80 11.12
C GLN A 47 -18.81 0.80 10.49
N LEU A 48 -18.72 -0.42 11.00
CA LEU A 48 -17.84 -1.46 10.46
C LEU A 48 -18.60 -2.44 9.58
N VAL A 49 -18.16 -2.54 8.33
CA VAL A 49 -18.64 -3.52 7.37
C VAL A 49 -17.48 -4.46 7.03
N ILE A 50 -17.60 -5.71 7.38
CA ILE A 50 -16.61 -6.74 7.05
C ILE A 50 -17.02 -7.43 5.76
N ILE A 51 -16.14 -7.39 4.78
CA ILE A 51 -16.35 -7.98 3.46
C ILE A 51 -15.43 -9.20 3.35
N PRO A 52 -15.97 -10.40 3.08
CA PRO A 52 -15.15 -11.58 2.86
C PRO A 52 -14.12 -11.37 1.75
N PHE A 53 -13.02 -12.11 1.82
CA PHE A 53 -12.05 -12.14 0.74
C PHE A 53 -12.73 -12.52 -0.58
N SER A 54 -12.40 -11.78 -1.63
CA SER A 54 -12.87 -12.08 -2.98
C SER A 54 -11.69 -12.08 -3.95
N SER A 55 -11.55 -13.14 -4.72
CA SER A 55 -10.65 -13.20 -5.88
C SER A 55 -11.29 -12.63 -7.16
N ASN A 56 -12.59 -12.32 -7.12
CA ASN A 56 -13.29 -11.69 -8.24
C ASN A 56 -12.89 -10.21 -8.32
N LYS A 57 -12.19 -9.85 -9.40
CA LYS A 57 -11.71 -8.50 -9.64
C LYS A 57 -12.83 -7.48 -9.75
N GLU A 58 -13.97 -7.84 -10.32
CA GLU A 58 -15.12 -6.93 -10.45
C GLU A 58 -15.70 -6.57 -9.08
N THR A 59 -15.79 -7.54 -8.18
CA THR A 59 -16.22 -7.31 -6.79
C THR A 59 -15.26 -6.36 -6.08
N VAL A 60 -13.96 -6.62 -6.19
CA VAL A 60 -12.92 -5.77 -5.58
C VAL A 60 -12.98 -4.35 -6.15
N HIS A 61 -13.11 -4.21 -7.47
CA HIS A 61 -13.22 -2.92 -8.15
C HIS A 61 -14.48 -2.17 -7.77
N PHE A 62 -15.61 -2.86 -7.60
CA PHE A 62 -16.85 -2.25 -7.14
C PHE A 62 -16.67 -1.57 -5.78
N TYR A 63 -16.09 -2.28 -4.81
CA TYR A 63 -15.85 -1.71 -3.49
C TYR A 63 -14.83 -0.56 -3.54
N TRP A 64 -13.74 -0.70 -4.27
CA TRP A 64 -12.76 0.39 -4.41
C TRP A 64 -13.35 1.67 -4.99
N ASN A 65 -14.22 1.55 -5.98
CA ASN A 65 -14.86 2.71 -6.60
C ASN A 65 -16.02 3.28 -5.76
N SER A 66 -16.43 2.57 -4.72
CA SER A 66 -17.57 2.97 -3.86
C SER A 66 -17.16 3.64 -2.56
N VAL A 67 -15.85 3.74 -2.29
CA VAL A 67 -15.33 4.36 -1.06
C VAL A 67 -14.85 5.79 -1.29
N GLY A 68 -14.97 6.63 -0.25
CA GLY A 68 -14.47 8.00 -0.30
C GLY A 68 -12.96 8.10 -0.24
N ALA A 69 -12.31 7.16 0.45
CA ALA A 69 -10.85 6.99 0.48
C ALA A 69 -10.48 5.54 0.70
N ASN A 70 -9.31 5.15 0.23
CA ASN A 70 -8.70 3.87 0.56
C ASN A 70 -7.59 4.08 1.60
N CYS A 71 -7.56 3.21 2.60
CA CYS A 71 -6.58 3.26 3.68
C CYS A 71 -5.51 2.20 3.45
N ILE A 72 -4.28 2.63 3.19
CA ILE A 72 -3.11 1.78 3.05
C ILE A 72 -2.38 1.81 4.40
N THR A 73 -2.56 0.74 5.17
CA THR A 73 -2.06 0.64 6.54
C THR A 73 -1.12 -0.55 6.67
N GLY A 74 0.04 -0.35 7.18
CA GLY A 74 1.01 -1.40 7.42
C GLY A 74 2.28 -0.85 8.03
N VAL A 75 3.03 -1.71 8.70
CA VAL A 75 4.34 -1.36 9.29
C VAL A 75 5.49 -1.80 8.38
N TYR A 76 5.19 -2.32 7.22
CA TYR A 76 6.14 -2.73 6.19
C TYR A 76 5.43 -2.94 4.86
N GLU A 77 5.79 -2.18 3.85
CA GLU A 77 5.24 -2.27 2.49
C GLU A 77 6.33 -1.92 1.46
N PRO A 78 6.99 -2.91 0.86
CA PRO A 78 8.18 -2.68 0.02
C PRO A 78 7.95 -1.78 -1.20
N PHE A 79 6.75 -1.80 -1.80
CA PHE A 79 6.45 -1.00 -2.99
C PHE A 79 5.16 -0.19 -2.84
N GLY A 80 4.06 -0.81 -2.40
CA GLY A 80 2.76 -0.15 -2.32
C GLY A 80 1.86 -0.34 -3.54
N TYR A 81 1.79 -1.56 -4.10
CA TYR A 81 0.91 -1.85 -5.23
C TYR A 81 -0.53 -1.41 -5.00
N THR A 82 -1.09 -1.68 -3.81
CA THR A 82 -2.45 -1.25 -3.45
C THR A 82 -2.61 0.26 -3.51
N MET A 83 -1.58 1.02 -3.14
CA MET A 83 -1.57 2.48 -3.29
C MET A 83 -1.64 2.89 -4.76
N CYS A 84 -0.74 2.36 -5.60
CA CYS A 84 -0.75 2.64 -7.04
C CYS A 84 -2.10 2.29 -7.69
N GLU A 85 -2.66 1.12 -7.37
CA GLU A 85 -3.97 0.69 -7.87
C GLU A 85 -5.11 1.61 -7.41
N THR A 86 -5.03 2.14 -6.19
CA THR A 86 -5.98 3.12 -5.64
C THR A 86 -5.90 4.44 -6.40
N LEU A 87 -4.71 4.98 -6.55
CA LEU A 87 -4.45 6.25 -7.22
C LEU A 87 -4.77 6.18 -8.73
N ASP A 88 -4.49 5.04 -9.39
CA ASP A 88 -4.86 4.83 -10.78
C ASP A 88 -6.39 4.90 -11.02
N ARG A 89 -7.18 4.59 -9.99
CA ARG A 89 -8.64 4.70 -10.01
C ARG A 89 -9.17 6.06 -9.59
N ARG A 90 -8.30 7.01 -9.30
CA ARG A 90 -8.65 8.34 -8.76
C ARG A 90 -9.42 8.26 -7.44
N VAL A 91 -9.12 7.26 -6.62
CA VAL A 91 -9.64 7.17 -5.26
C VAL A 91 -8.65 7.88 -4.35
N PRO A 92 -9.08 8.81 -3.49
CA PRO A 92 -8.22 9.40 -2.48
C PRO A 92 -7.59 8.32 -1.59
N ALA A 93 -6.34 8.52 -1.21
CA ALA A 93 -5.61 7.55 -0.40
C ALA A 93 -5.15 8.18 0.92
N ILE A 94 -5.31 7.42 2.01
CA ILE A 94 -4.70 7.70 3.31
C ILE A 94 -3.61 6.65 3.49
N VAL A 95 -2.35 7.09 3.59
CA VAL A 95 -1.19 6.22 3.44
C VAL A 95 -0.13 6.45 4.51
N GLN A 96 0.59 5.39 4.84
CA GLN A 96 1.75 5.45 5.72
C GLN A 96 2.96 6.06 5.01
N ASP A 97 3.78 6.81 5.77
CA ASP A 97 5.01 7.46 5.31
C ASP A 97 6.26 6.57 5.39
N ILE A 98 6.13 5.28 5.05
CA ILE A 98 7.22 4.31 5.14
C ILE A 98 7.48 3.60 3.81
N ASP A 99 8.70 3.15 3.63
CA ASP A 99 9.15 2.27 2.53
C ASP A 99 8.67 2.74 1.13
N GLY A 100 8.18 1.85 0.30
CA GLY A 100 7.69 2.15 -1.05
C GLY A 100 6.54 3.17 -1.10
N PRO A 101 5.52 3.14 -0.25
CA PRO A 101 4.51 4.20 -0.17
C PRO A 101 5.08 5.60 -0.01
N LYS A 102 6.12 5.79 0.81
CA LYS A 102 6.79 7.08 0.98
C LYS A 102 7.39 7.59 -0.33
N GLU A 103 8.08 6.73 -1.07
CA GLU A 103 8.65 7.11 -2.37
C GLU A 103 7.55 7.50 -3.37
N ILE A 104 6.39 6.84 -3.32
CA ILE A 104 5.24 7.20 -4.15
C ILE A 104 4.62 8.53 -3.67
N CYS A 105 4.54 8.78 -2.36
CA CYS A 105 4.09 10.06 -1.81
C CYS A 105 4.97 11.22 -2.31
N GLU A 106 6.28 11.06 -2.31
CA GLU A 106 7.22 12.06 -2.87
C GLU A 106 6.95 12.33 -4.36
N LEU A 107 6.56 11.32 -5.13
CA LEU A 107 6.22 11.46 -6.54
C LEU A 107 4.89 12.20 -6.76
N VAL A 108 3.86 11.87 -5.97
CA VAL A 108 2.52 12.45 -6.12
C VAL A 108 2.35 13.75 -5.33
N MET A 109 3.37 14.13 -4.56
CA MET A 109 3.39 15.32 -3.70
C MET A 109 2.12 15.40 -2.82
N ASP A 110 1.59 16.56 -2.51
CA ASP A 110 0.45 16.80 -1.61
C ASP A 110 -0.90 16.20 -2.10
N SER A 111 -0.86 15.14 -2.91
CA SER A 111 -2.05 14.52 -3.51
C SER A 111 -2.60 13.31 -2.75
N VAL A 112 -2.06 13.04 -1.57
CA VAL A 112 -2.47 11.96 -0.66
C VAL A 112 -2.49 12.45 0.79
N PHE A 113 -3.12 11.71 1.68
CA PHE A 113 -3.18 12.01 3.12
C PHE A 113 -2.20 11.10 3.85
N GLU A 114 -0.98 11.58 4.04
CA GLU A 114 0.08 10.81 4.71
C GLU A 114 -0.13 10.79 6.23
N TYR A 115 0.24 9.69 6.88
CA TYR A 115 0.40 9.60 8.32
C TYR A 115 1.73 8.96 8.69
N HIS A 116 2.30 9.41 9.79
CA HIS A 116 3.53 8.85 10.34
C HIS A 116 3.25 7.57 11.11
N VAL A 117 3.96 6.49 10.74
CA VAL A 117 3.88 5.22 11.48
C VAL A 117 4.71 5.31 12.75
N ASP A 118 4.09 5.08 13.90
CA ASP A 118 4.75 5.06 15.18
C ASP A 118 4.90 3.62 15.73
N LYS A 119 5.92 3.41 16.57
CA LYS A 119 6.10 2.16 17.30
C LYS A 119 5.15 2.04 18.48
N ASP A 120 4.76 3.16 19.06
CA ASP A 120 3.72 3.22 20.06
C ASP A 120 2.35 3.05 19.40
N PHE A 121 1.61 2.06 19.86
CA PHE A 121 0.32 1.70 19.29
C PHE A 121 -0.72 2.83 19.39
N GLU A 122 -0.74 3.53 20.51
CA GLU A 122 -1.69 4.60 20.76
C GLU A 122 -1.37 5.82 19.90
N GLN A 123 -0.08 6.14 19.78
CA GLN A 123 0.39 7.23 18.91
C GLN A 123 0.13 6.94 17.43
N ASP A 124 0.33 5.68 16.98
CA ASP A 124 0.07 5.27 15.62
C ASP A 124 -1.42 5.46 15.24
N ILE A 125 -2.34 5.14 16.16
CA ILE A 125 -3.78 5.40 15.96
C ILE A 125 -4.08 6.90 15.89
N GLU A 126 -3.46 7.72 16.75
CA GLU A 126 -3.66 9.17 16.74
C GLU A 126 -3.14 9.79 15.42
N ASN A 127 -1.95 9.41 14.98
CA ASN A 127 -1.37 9.88 13.71
C ASN A 127 -2.28 9.52 12.52
N PHE A 128 -2.79 8.29 12.49
CA PHE A 128 -3.72 7.87 11.44
C PHE A 128 -5.05 8.63 11.53
N LYS A 129 -5.60 8.82 12.74
CA LYS A 129 -6.82 9.62 12.96
C LYS A 129 -6.67 11.05 12.43
N GLU A 130 -5.53 11.69 12.67
CA GLU A 130 -5.27 13.03 12.14
C GLU A 130 -5.30 13.08 10.61
N ALA A 131 -4.74 12.07 9.93
CA ALA A 131 -4.81 11.98 8.47
C ALA A 131 -6.25 11.78 7.98
N VAL A 132 -7.04 10.97 8.68
CA VAL A 132 -8.47 10.76 8.43
C VAL A 132 -9.24 12.08 8.61
N VAL A 133 -8.96 12.85 9.66
CA VAL A 133 -9.59 14.16 9.89
C VAL A 133 -9.23 15.14 8.78
N ARG A 134 -7.94 15.24 8.40
CA ARG A 134 -7.53 16.08 7.26
C ARG A 134 -8.27 15.69 5.99
N PHE A 135 -8.43 14.39 5.71
CA PHE A 135 -9.23 13.93 4.57
C PHE A 135 -10.66 14.47 4.62
N TRP A 136 -11.31 14.43 5.78
CA TRP A 136 -12.69 14.91 5.90
C TRP A 136 -12.82 16.41 5.82
N ASP A 137 -11.87 17.15 6.38
CA ASP A 137 -11.87 18.61 6.41
C ASP A 137 -11.52 19.20 5.02
N THR A 138 -10.90 18.41 4.14
CA THR A 138 -10.63 18.80 2.75
C THR A 138 -11.93 18.78 1.94
N HIS A 139 -12.18 19.87 1.19
CA HIS A 139 -13.37 19.98 0.35
C HIS A 139 -13.44 18.84 -0.69
N PRO A 140 -14.63 18.29 -1.03
CA PRO A 140 -14.75 17.19 -2.00
C PRO A 140 -14.10 17.48 -3.37
N ASP A 141 -14.20 18.71 -3.87
CA ASP A 141 -13.59 19.09 -5.15
C ASP A 141 -12.06 19.09 -5.07
N ASP A 142 -11.50 19.52 -3.93
CA ASP A 142 -10.05 19.48 -3.71
C ASP A 142 -9.57 18.02 -3.63
N ARG A 143 -10.29 17.15 -2.93
CA ARG A 143 -9.98 15.70 -2.91
C ARG A 143 -10.02 15.09 -4.30
N ALA A 144 -10.99 15.47 -5.13
CA ALA A 144 -11.08 15.02 -6.51
C ALA A 144 -9.90 15.54 -7.36
N SER A 145 -9.51 16.80 -7.16
CA SER A 145 -8.34 17.40 -7.81
C SER A 145 -7.05 16.70 -7.41
N MET A 146 -6.84 16.46 -6.12
CA MET A 146 -5.71 15.68 -5.58
C MET A 146 -5.65 14.29 -6.21
N ALA A 147 -6.76 13.56 -6.24
CA ALA A 147 -6.83 12.22 -6.81
C ALA A 147 -6.50 12.20 -8.32
N ASN A 148 -6.94 13.22 -9.08
CA ASN A 148 -6.59 13.36 -10.49
C ASN A 148 -5.11 13.68 -10.68
N HIS A 149 -4.52 14.54 -9.85
CA HIS A 149 -3.10 14.86 -9.89
C HIS A 149 -2.25 13.61 -9.58
N ALA A 150 -2.57 12.90 -8.49
CA ALA A 150 -1.89 11.66 -8.13
C ALA A 150 -1.95 10.62 -9.27
N ARG A 151 -3.11 10.47 -9.91
CA ARG A 151 -3.26 9.58 -11.06
C ARG A 151 -2.34 9.96 -12.21
N THR A 152 -2.22 11.25 -12.53
CA THR A 152 -1.37 11.74 -13.62
C THR A 152 0.11 11.54 -13.31
N ALA A 153 0.52 11.76 -12.06
CA ALA A 153 1.90 11.54 -11.62
C ALA A 153 2.35 10.08 -11.79
N LEU A 154 1.42 9.12 -11.76
CA LEU A 154 1.71 7.70 -11.99
C LEU A 154 1.88 7.32 -13.47
N ASP A 155 1.74 8.22 -14.42
CA ASP A 155 1.89 7.90 -15.84
C ASP A 155 3.30 7.37 -16.19
N GLY A 156 4.32 7.74 -15.41
CA GLY A 156 5.67 7.19 -15.50
C GLY A 156 5.76 5.67 -15.24
N PHE A 157 4.79 5.10 -14.52
CA PHE A 157 4.74 3.65 -14.23
C PHE A 157 3.94 2.84 -15.27
N ARG A 158 3.47 3.46 -16.34
CA ARG A 158 2.78 2.74 -17.39
C ARG A 158 3.72 1.74 -18.08
N PRO A 159 3.22 0.54 -18.43
CA PRO A 159 4.04 -0.50 -19.05
C PRO A 159 4.82 -0.01 -20.27
N GLU A 160 4.23 0.87 -21.08
CA GLU A 160 4.85 1.43 -22.29
C GLU A 160 6.05 2.32 -21.93
N VAL A 161 5.91 3.17 -20.90
CA VAL A 161 6.96 4.07 -20.42
C VAL A 161 8.10 3.25 -19.81
N ILE A 162 7.78 2.34 -18.91
CA ILE A 162 8.76 1.44 -18.28
C ILE A 162 9.51 0.63 -19.33
N LYS A 163 8.82 0.11 -20.35
CA LYS A 163 9.44 -0.64 -21.43
C LYS A 163 10.47 0.20 -22.21
N GLU A 164 10.15 1.47 -22.49
CA GLU A 164 11.09 2.36 -23.20
C GLU A 164 12.29 2.72 -22.32
N GLU A 165 12.10 2.95 -21.03
CA GLU A 165 13.20 3.16 -20.09
C GLU A 165 14.12 1.93 -20.00
N TRP A 166 13.57 0.73 -19.91
CA TRP A 166 14.37 -0.51 -19.94
C TRP A 166 15.13 -0.67 -21.26
N LYS A 167 14.54 -0.31 -22.42
CA LYS A 167 15.25 -0.33 -23.69
C LYS A 167 16.47 0.60 -23.66
N LYS A 168 16.34 1.80 -23.08
CA LYS A 168 17.47 2.74 -22.92
C LYS A 168 18.58 2.12 -22.06
N VAL A 169 18.22 1.54 -20.92
CA VAL A 169 19.17 0.85 -20.04
C VAL A 169 19.91 -0.26 -20.78
N PHE A 170 19.18 -1.14 -21.47
CA PHE A 170 19.78 -2.26 -22.19
C PHE A 170 20.56 -1.85 -23.46
N SER A 171 20.24 -0.69 -24.03
CA SER A 171 20.95 -0.16 -25.21
C SER A 171 22.23 0.59 -24.83
N ASN A 172 22.34 1.05 -23.58
CA ASN A 172 23.49 1.82 -23.13
C ASN A 172 24.71 0.92 -23.00
N SER A 173 25.71 1.15 -23.90
CA SER A 173 26.94 0.37 -23.94
C SER A 173 27.78 0.48 -22.67
N GLU A 174 27.71 1.61 -21.94
CA GLU A 174 28.44 1.80 -20.68
C GLU A 174 27.86 0.95 -19.57
N ILE A 175 26.51 0.84 -19.51
CA ILE A 175 25.83 -0.04 -18.55
C ILE A 175 26.14 -1.50 -18.85
N ARG A 176 26.15 -1.87 -20.16
CA ARG A 176 26.59 -3.20 -20.59
C ARG A 176 28.03 -3.48 -20.20
N ALA A 177 28.94 -2.55 -20.38
CA ALA A 177 30.35 -2.72 -20.04
C ALA A 177 30.59 -2.87 -18.53
N LYS A 178 29.82 -2.14 -17.68
CA LYS A 178 29.87 -2.26 -16.22
C LYS A 178 29.16 -3.51 -15.67
N GLY A 179 28.17 -4.05 -16.39
CA GLY A 179 27.40 -5.24 -16.01
C GLY A 179 27.91 -6.56 -16.59
N GLN A 180 28.85 -6.53 -17.51
CA GLN A 180 29.44 -7.74 -18.06
C GLN A 180 30.44 -8.35 -17.05
N TYR A 181 29.92 -9.10 -16.10
CA TYR A 181 30.64 -10.31 -15.75
C TYR A 181 30.68 -11.17 -17.02
N SER A 182 31.85 -11.42 -17.56
CA SER A 182 31.98 -12.36 -18.67
C SER A 182 31.33 -13.69 -18.24
N LEU A 183 30.75 -14.44 -19.16
CA LEU A 183 30.16 -15.75 -18.83
C LEU A 183 31.17 -16.61 -18.03
N SER A 184 32.47 -16.48 -18.31
CA SER A 184 33.55 -17.11 -17.57
C SER A 184 33.64 -16.66 -16.10
N GLU A 185 33.36 -15.41 -15.76
CA GLU A 185 33.34 -14.91 -14.38
C GLU A 185 32.11 -15.37 -13.61
N ILE A 186 30.96 -15.46 -14.30
CA ILE A 186 29.74 -16.03 -13.72
C ILE A 186 29.93 -17.52 -13.43
N GLU A 187 30.57 -18.26 -14.32
CA GLU A 187 30.89 -19.68 -14.12
C GLU A 187 31.91 -19.89 -12.99
N LYS A 188 32.95 -19.04 -12.90
CA LYS A 188 33.92 -19.08 -11.80
C LYS A 188 33.25 -18.86 -10.46
N ARG A 189 32.37 -17.84 -10.35
CA ARG A 189 31.63 -17.56 -9.11
C ARG A 189 30.65 -18.68 -8.73
N LYS A 190 30.01 -19.32 -9.73
CA LYS A 190 29.16 -20.50 -9.47
C LYS A 190 29.97 -21.68 -8.94
N LYS A 191 31.15 -21.94 -9.51
CA LYS A 191 32.04 -23.01 -9.04
C LYS A 191 32.56 -22.73 -7.62
N GLN A 192 32.98 -21.48 -7.33
CA GLN A 192 33.40 -21.08 -6.00
C GLN A 192 32.29 -21.26 -4.96
N ALA A 193 31.07 -20.78 -5.26
CA ALA A 193 29.92 -20.92 -4.36
C ALA A 193 29.48 -22.38 -4.14
N GLN A 194 29.82 -23.29 -5.05
CA GLN A 194 29.60 -24.72 -4.87
C GLN A 194 30.66 -25.37 -4.01
N GLN A 195 31.94 -24.93 -4.12
CA GLN A 195 33.04 -25.38 -3.26
C GLN A 195 32.86 -24.93 -1.81
N ASP A 196 32.50 -23.64 -1.60
CA ASP A 196 32.24 -23.08 -0.27
C ASP A 196 31.09 -23.78 0.47
N LYS A 197 30.09 -24.29 -0.27
CA LYS A 197 29.03 -25.11 0.31
C LYS A 197 29.43 -26.53 0.62
N GLY A 198 30.43 -27.07 -0.06
CA GLY A 198 30.99 -28.41 0.20
C GLY A 198 31.92 -28.47 1.43
N GLU A 199 32.58 -27.35 1.78
CA GLU A 199 33.47 -27.29 2.94
C GLU A 199 32.76 -27.02 4.28
N GLN A 200 31.46 -26.64 4.26
CA GLN A 200 30.63 -26.44 5.46
C GLN A 200 29.93 -27.73 5.95
N LEU A 201 30.17 -28.88 5.35
CA LEU A 201 29.53 -30.15 5.65
C LEU A 201 30.45 -31.22 6.24
N TYR A 202 31.62 -30.81 6.79
CA TYR A 202 32.48 -31.70 7.58
C TYR A 202 32.89 -31.08 8.92
#